data_e9bd10b4da19009a97501737e85dfddf
#
_entry.id   e9bd10b4da19009a97501737e85dfddf
#
_cell.length_a   1.000
_cell.length_b   1.000
_cell.length_c   1.000
_cell.angle_alpha   90.00
_cell.angle_beta   90.00
_cell.angle_gamma   90.00
#
_symmetry.space_group_name_H-M   'P 1'
#
loop_
_entity.id
_entity.type
_entity.pdbx_description
1 polymer ?
#
loop_
_entity_poly.entity_id
_entity_poly.type
_entity_poly.pdbx_seq_one_letter_code
_entity_poly.pdbx_strand_id
1 'polypeptide(L)'
;QALYARNGESPAVVIAASTPTDCFDAAFWAGKLAVEHMTPVILLTDAFIANGSSAWRIPEMDKYPEIKPNYVANYQDEKVWKAYRRNKESLVRYWAIPGTEGFAHRLGGLEKDYETSAISTDPANHQKMVTTRQAKIDKIADYIPELEVIGDEDADLLIVGWGGTYGHLYEAMETMQENGKKVAFAHFKFINPLPKNTAEVLSKYKKVVVAEQNNGQFANYLRGKVPGFNPYRFNRVKGQPFVVARLVEEFTKILE
;
A
#
# COMPACT_ATOMS: atom_id res chain seq x y z
N GLN A 1 -7.20 -7.00 -9.56
CA GLN A 1 -8.51 -6.91 -8.92
C GLN A 1 -8.50 -5.86 -7.80
N ALA A 2 -7.55 -5.93 -6.86
CA ALA A 2 -7.48 -5.00 -5.73
C ALA A 2 -7.34 -3.52 -6.13
N LEU A 3 -6.65 -3.22 -7.22
CA LEU A 3 -6.43 -1.86 -7.69
C LEU A 3 -7.59 -1.33 -8.57
N TYR A 4 -8.11 -2.14 -9.51
CA TYR A 4 -8.96 -1.61 -10.59
C TYR A 4 -10.31 -2.31 -10.79
N ALA A 5 -10.52 -3.52 -10.25
CA ALA A 5 -11.70 -4.31 -10.57
C ALA A 5 -12.87 -4.11 -9.59
N ARG A 6 -13.19 -2.86 -9.29
CA ARG A 6 -14.39 -2.45 -8.54
C ARG A 6 -15.25 -1.54 -9.41
N ASN A 7 -16.56 -1.51 -9.14
CA ASN A 7 -17.47 -0.64 -9.89
C ASN A 7 -17.17 0.84 -9.61
N GLY A 8 -17.13 1.64 -10.68
CA GLY A 8 -16.86 3.08 -10.64
C GLY A 8 -15.44 3.40 -10.13
N GLU A 9 -15.21 4.68 -9.91
CA GLU A 9 -13.97 5.21 -9.36
C GLU A 9 -13.96 5.05 -7.83
N SER A 10 -13.57 3.89 -7.35
CA SER A 10 -13.53 3.56 -5.91
C SER A 10 -12.11 3.18 -5.44
N PRO A 11 -11.23 4.17 -5.28
CA PRO A 11 -9.87 3.92 -4.82
C PRO A 11 -9.87 3.33 -3.40
N ALA A 12 -8.95 2.41 -3.13
CA ALA A 12 -8.79 1.80 -1.83
C ALA A 12 -7.30 1.64 -1.49
N VAL A 13 -7.00 1.58 -0.20
CA VAL A 13 -5.66 1.22 0.26
C VAL A 13 -5.45 -0.28 0.00
N VAL A 14 -4.24 -0.63 -0.46
CA VAL A 14 -3.85 -2.03 -0.69
C VAL A 14 -2.51 -2.28 0.01
N ILE A 15 -2.50 -3.27 0.90
CA ILE A 15 -1.32 -3.73 1.65
C ILE A 15 -1.09 -5.19 1.30
N ALA A 16 0.18 -5.61 1.18
CA ALA A 16 0.55 -6.99 0.95
C ALA A 16 1.48 -7.48 2.06
N ALA A 17 1.11 -8.56 2.74
CA ALA A 17 1.96 -9.20 3.72
C ALA A 17 3.14 -9.91 3.04
N SER A 18 4.31 -9.90 3.69
CA SER A 18 5.57 -10.42 3.14
C SER A 18 5.96 -11.80 3.68
N THR A 19 5.59 -12.10 4.93
CA THR A 19 5.89 -13.34 5.62
C THR A 19 4.72 -13.76 6.51
N PRO A 20 4.66 -15.01 7.00
CA PRO A 20 3.64 -15.43 7.97
C PRO A 20 3.60 -14.54 9.22
N THR A 21 4.76 -14.12 9.74
CA THR A 21 4.84 -13.23 10.91
C THR A 21 4.40 -11.80 10.58
N ASP A 22 4.73 -11.29 9.40
CA ASP A 22 4.32 -9.97 8.93
C ASP A 22 2.79 -9.83 8.72
N CYS A 23 2.06 -10.94 8.67
CA CYS A 23 0.60 -10.87 8.59
C CYS A 23 -0.02 -10.10 9.76
N PHE A 24 0.57 -10.18 10.96
CA PHE A 24 0.10 -9.42 12.12
C PHE A 24 0.30 -7.91 11.89
N ASP A 25 1.51 -7.50 11.52
CA ASP A 25 1.82 -6.09 11.26
C ASP A 25 0.98 -5.53 10.11
N ALA A 26 0.85 -6.28 9.04
CA ALA A 26 0.02 -5.89 7.89
C ALA A 26 -1.46 -5.75 8.27
N ALA A 27 -2.00 -6.64 9.12
CA ALA A 27 -3.36 -6.53 9.64
C ALA A 27 -3.53 -5.33 10.57
N PHE A 28 -2.56 -5.06 11.46
CA PHE A 28 -2.56 -3.89 12.31
C PHE A 28 -2.60 -2.59 11.47
N TRP A 29 -1.71 -2.47 10.49
CA TRP A 29 -1.68 -1.32 9.58
C TRP A 29 -2.98 -1.18 8.78
N ALA A 30 -3.55 -2.30 8.31
CA ALA A 30 -4.83 -2.27 7.61
C ALA A 30 -5.95 -1.72 8.51
N GLY A 31 -6.04 -2.19 9.75
CA GLY A 31 -7.01 -1.70 10.73
C GLY A 31 -6.80 -0.22 11.07
N LYS A 32 -5.56 0.18 11.35
CA LYS A 32 -5.20 1.58 11.64
C LYS A 32 -5.62 2.51 10.50
N LEU A 33 -5.19 2.22 9.28
CA LEU A 33 -5.51 3.08 8.13
C LEU A 33 -7.01 3.09 7.81
N ALA A 34 -7.70 1.96 7.95
CA ALA A 34 -9.14 1.90 7.72
C ALA A 34 -9.93 2.79 8.68
N VAL A 35 -9.56 2.77 9.96
CA VAL A 35 -10.26 3.54 11.01
C VAL A 35 -9.88 5.01 10.94
N GLU A 36 -8.60 5.34 10.85
CA GLU A 36 -8.14 6.73 10.85
C GLU A 36 -8.53 7.49 9.59
N HIS A 37 -8.55 6.81 8.42
CA HIS A 37 -8.87 7.44 7.15
C HIS A 37 -10.29 7.17 6.64
N MET A 38 -11.11 6.47 7.42
CA MET A 38 -12.49 6.12 7.05
C MET A 38 -12.55 5.60 5.60
N THR A 39 -11.81 4.53 5.33
CA THR A 39 -11.68 3.94 3.98
C THR A 39 -11.50 2.43 4.07
N PRO A 40 -12.00 1.64 3.12
CA PRO A 40 -11.65 0.23 3.06
C PRO A 40 -10.17 0.05 2.77
N VAL A 41 -9.58 -0.97 3.40
CA VAL A 41 -8.21 -1.42 3.15
C VAL A 41 -8.27 -2.88 2.71
N ILE A 42 -7.62 -3.19 1.60
CA ILE A 42 -7.50 -4.56 1.08
C ILE A 42 -6.15 -5.10 1.51
N LEU A 43 -6.16 -6.13 2.35
CA LEU A 43 -4.96 -6.86 2.75
C LEU A 43 -4.80 -8.08 1.85
N LEU A 44 -3.69 -8.12 1.13
CA LEU A 44 -3.32 -9.24 0.26
C LEU A 44 -2.42 -10.21 1.02
N THR A 45 -2.80 -11.47 1.01
CA THR A 45 -1.97 -12.61 1.38
C THR A 45 -1.99 -13.62 0.24
N ASP A 46 -1.00 -14.49 0.17
CA ASP A 46 -0.97 -15.60 -0.78
C ASP A 46 -0.97 -16.96 -0.06
N ALA A 47 -1.12 -18.03 -0.83
CA ALA A 47 -1.16 -19.37 -0.28
C ALA A 47 0.15 -19.79 0.40
N PHE A 48 1.30 -19.27 -0.04
CA PHE A 48 2.59 -19.55 0.57
C PHE A 48 2.68 -18.95 1.98
N ILE A 49 2.26 -17.69 2.15
CA ILE A 49 2.22 -17.00 3.44
C ILE A 49 1.14 -17.61 4.34
N ALA A 50 -0.07 -17.79 3.82
CA ALA A 50 -1.23 -18.22 4.61
C ALA A 50 -1.13 -19.66 5.12
N ASN A 51 -0.45 -20.54 4.39
CA ASN A 51 -0.22 -21.93 4.79
C ASN A 51 1.20 -22.17 5.37
N GLY A 52 2.05 -21.14 5.33
CA GLY A 52 3.38 -21.19 5.93
C GLY A 52 3.34 -21.04 7.45
N SER A 53 4.42 -21.46 8.08
CA SER A 53 4.66 -21.23 9.52
C SER A 53 6.08 -20.73 9.73
N SER A 54 6.26 -19.84 10.71
CA SER A 54 7.56 -19.34 11.11
C SER A 54 7.58 -19.07 12.61
N ALA A 55 8.76 -19.05 13.21
CA ALA A 55 8.91 -18.61 14.58
C ALA A 55 8.43 -17.15 14.68
N TRP A 56 7.59 -16.86 15.67
CA TRP A 56 7.00 -15.55 15.88
C TRP A 56 7.16 -15.11 17.32
N ARG A 57 7.68 -13.92 17.53
CA ARG A 57 7.72 -13.28 18.83
C ARG A 57 6.43 -12.48 19.03
N ILE A 58 5.73 -12.73 20.15
CA ILE A 58 4.52 -11.96 20.50
C ILE A 58 4.88 -10.47 20.50
N PRO A 59 4.15 -9.62 19.75
CA PRO A 59 4.44 -8.21 19.65
C PRO A 59 4.24 -7.48 20.99
N GLU A 60 5.09 -6.51 21.24
CA GLU A 60 4.93 -5.55 22.34
C GLU A 60 4.04 -4.41 21.85
N MET A 61 2.76 -4.43 22.23
CA MET A 61 1.73 -3.53 21.71
C MET A 61 1.99 -2.04 22.03
N ASP A 62 2.74 -1.74 23.05
CA ASP A 62 3.19 -0.39 23.41
C ASP A 62 4.18 0.22 22.40
N LYS A 63 4.80 -0.61 21.57
CA LYS A 63 5.68 -0.17 20.46
C LYS A 63 4.92 0.14 19.18
N TYR A 64 3.64 -0.22 19.11
CA TYR A 64 2.81 0.08 17.93
C TYR A 64 2.23 1.50 18.01
N PRO A 65 2.11 2.19 16.87
CA PRO A 65 1.50 3.51 16.86
C PRO A 65 0.04 3.43 17.29
N GLU A 66 -0.38 4.36 18.15
CA GLU A 66 -1.76 4.45 18.59
C GLU A 66 -2.71 4.61 17.39
N ILE A 67 -3.89 3.98 17.46
CA ILE A 67 -4.96 4.18 16.48
C ILE A 67 -5.84 5.34 16.96
N LYS A 68 -5.87 6.44 16.20
CA LYS A 68 -6.57 7.68 16.55
C LYS A 68 -7.72 8.00 15.58
N PRO A 69 -8.92 7.47 15.82
CA PRO A 69 -10.08 7.80 15.00
C PRO A 69 -10.40 9.29 15.05
N ASN A 70 -10.79 9.87 13.93
CA ASN A 70 -11.19 11.26 13.85
C ASN A 70 -12.67 11.42 14.28
N TYR A 71 -12.93 11.44 15.58
CA TYR A 71 -14.28 11.58 16.11
C TYR A 71 -14.86 12.99 16.00
N VAL A 72 -16.19 13.09 15.93
CA VAL A 72 -16.93 14.39 15.88
C VAL A 72 -16.65 15.30 17.07
N ALA A 73 -16.19 14.79 18.20
CA ALA A 73 -15.74 15.61 19.33
C ALA A 73 -14.61 16.60 18.94
N ASN A 74 -13.88 16.28 17.87
CA ASN A 74 -12.84 17.15 17.31
C ASN A 74 -13.37 18.10 16.21
N TYR A 75 -14.68 18.09 15.95
CA TYR A 75 -15.32 18.97 14.98
C TYR A 75 -15.62 20.32 15.61
N GLN A 76 -14.80 21.31 15.33
CA GLN A 76 -14.88 22.65 15.95
C GLN A 76 -15.24 23.77 14.96
N ASP A 77 -15.36 23.47 13.69
CA ASP A 77 -15.33 24.49 12.65
C ASP A 77 -16.67 25.19 12.37
N GLU A 78 -17.82 24.64 12.81
CA GLU A 78 -19.13 25.24 12.49
C GLU A 78 -20.21 24.91 13.55
N LYS A 79 -21.20 25.82 13.63
CA LYS A 79 -22.39 25.65 14.50
C LYS A 79 -23.34 24.53 14.03
N VAL A 80 -23.22 24.10 12.77
CA VAL A 80 -24.11 23.09 12.17
C VAL A 80 -23.28 21.92 11.66
N TRP A 81 -23.62 20.73 12.12
CA TRP A 81 -23.02 19.47 11.68
C TRP A 81 -23.29 19.20 10.20
N LYS A 82 -22.21 18.96 9.45
CA LYS A 82 -22.24 18.54 8.05
C LYS A 82 -21.51 17.20 7.92
N ALA A 83 -22.26 16.13 7.77
CA ALA A 83 -21.76 14.76 7.89
C ALA A 83 -20.67 14.36 6.87
N TYR A 84 -20.65 15.01 5.70
CA TYR A 84 -19.67 14.76 4.63
C TYR A 84 -18.54 15.80 4.61
N ARG A 85 -18.56 16.75 5.49
CA ARG A 85 -17.42 17.66 5.66
C ARG A 85 -16.17 16.89 6.09
N ARG A 86 -15.06 17.32 5.53
CA ARG A 86 -13.77 16.66 5.70
C ARG A 86 -12.77 17.56 6.41
N ASN A 87 -11.88 16.95 7.14
CA ASN A 87 -10.65 17.61 7.56
C ASN A 87 -9.90 18.13 6.33
N LYS A 88 -9.40 19.37 6.36
CA LYS A 88 -8.77 20.02 5.19
C LYS A 88 -7.44 19.39 4.79
N GLU A 89 -6.71 18.83 5.74
CA GLU A 89 -5.40 18.24 5.51
C GLU A 89 -5.52 16.78 5.04
N SER A 90 -6.22 15.94 5.81
CA SER A 90 -6.32 14.51 5.53
C SER A 90 -7.44 14.14 4.55
N LEU A 91 -8.40 15.04 4.30
CA LEU A 91 -9.63 14.80 3.54
C LEU A 91 -10.54 13.71 4.14
N VAL A 92 -10.31 13.35 5.40
CA VAL A 92 -11.09 12.35 6.12
C VAL A 92 -12.31 13.01 6.75
N ARG A 93 -13.44 12.33 6.73
CA ARG A 93 -14.65 12.70 7.45
C ARG A 93 -14.49 12.39 8.95
N TYR A 94 -15.42 12.88 9.74
CA TYR A 94 -15.46 12.62 11.17
C TYR A 94 -16.38 11.44 11.49
N TRP A 95 -15.95 10.58 12.40
CA TRP A 95 -16.76 9.50 12.93
C TRP A 95 -17.79 10.03 13.92
N ALA A 96 -19.07 9.85 13.62
CA ALA A 96 -20.15 10.02 14.60
C ALA A 96 -20.55 8.65 15.15
N ILE A 97 -20.30 8.43 16.43
CA ILE A 97 -20.69 7.18 17.08
C ILE A 97 -22.23 7.14 17.11
N PRO A 98 -22.88 6.05 16.71
CA PRO A 98 -24.34 5.90 16.76
C PRO A 98 -24.87 6.22 18.16
N GLY A 99 -25.91 7.09 18.23
CA GLY A 99 -26.48 7.57 19.48
C GLY A 99 -25.90 8.89 20.00
N THR A 100 -24.85 9.44 19.38
CA THR A 100 -24.35 10.78 19.76
C THR A 100 -25.37 11.84 19.37
N GLU A 101 -25.85 12.59 20.37
CA GLU A 101 -26.85 13.65 20.18
C GLU A 101 -26.32 14.77 19.26
N GLY A 102 -27.17 15.25 18.36
CA GLY A 102 -26.85 16.30 17.39
C GLY A 102 -26.10 15.86 16.15
N PHE A 103 -25.66 14.58 16.06
CA PHE A 103 -24.85 14.07 14.92
C PHE A 103 -25.59 13.07 14.04
N ALA A 104 -26.91 13.00 14.14
CA ALA A 104 -27.73 12.16 13.27
C ALA A 104 -27.58 12.60 11.82
N HIS A 105 -27.37 11.63 10.91
CA HIS A 105 -27.23 11.90 9.48
C HIS A 105 -27.61 10.67 8.64
N ARG A 106 -27.88 10.90 7.35
CA ARG A 106 -28.20 9.84 6.42
C ARG A 106 -26.95 9.05 6.05
N LEU A 107 -27.03 7.74 6.20
CA LEU A 107 -26.17 6.77 5.55
C LEU A 107 -26.97 6.08 4.44
N GLY A 108 -26.34 5.37 3.56
CA GLY A 108 -26.97 4.62 2.49
C GLY A 108 -26.14 4.61 1.22
N GLY A 109 -26.57 3.83 0.23
CA GLY A 109 -25.77 3.49 -0.93
C GLY A 109 -25.63 4.57 -2.00
N LEU A 110 -26.49 5.57 -2.04
CA LEU A 110 -26.44 6.63 -3.06
C LEU A 110 -25.43 7.70 -2.71
N GLU A 111 -24.83 8.32 -3.71
CA GLU A 111 -23.90 9.43 -3.52
C GLU A 111 -24.59 10.60 -2.82
N LYS A 112 -23.84 11.26 -1.96
CA LYS A 112 -24.27 12.40 -1.16
C LYS A 112 -23.67 13.68 -1.71
N ASP A 113 -24.29 14.79 -1.37
CA ASP A 113 -23.69 16.10 -1.51
C ASP A 113 -22.32 16.15 -0.80
N TYR A 114 -21.41 16.94 -1.33
CA TYR A 114 -20.01 17.01 -0.90
C TYR A 114 -19.84 17.31 0.60
N GLU A 115 -20.75 18.05 1.20
CA GLU A 115 -20.66 18.46 2.61
C GLU A 115 -21.74 17.85 3.50
N THR A 116 -22.95 17.66 2.95
CA THR A 116 -24.11 17.21 3.69
C THR A 116 -24.39 15.70 3.48
N SER A 117 -25.41 15.17 4.15
CA SER A 117 -25.89 13.82 3.92
C SER A 117 -27.05 13.73 2.91
N ALA A 118 -27.39 14.85 2.24
CA ALA A 118 -28.41 14.86 1.22
C ALA A 118 -27.97 14.06 -0.02
N ILE A 119 -28.89 13.30 -0.62
CA ILE A 119 -28.61 12.61 -1.88
C ILE A 119 -28.40 13.65 -2.97
N SER A 120 -27.35 13.45 -3.79
CA SER A 120 -27.04 14.33 -4.92
C SER A 120 -26.86 13.51 -6.19
N THR A 121 -27.51 13.99 -7.26
CA THR A 121 -27.33 13.50 -8.63
C THR A 121 -26.68 14.55 -9.53
N ASP A 122 -26.15 15.61 -8.93
CA ASP A 122 -25.46 16.68 -9.64
C ASP A 122 -24.11 16.17 -10.21
N PRO A 123 -23.89 16.28 -11.53
CA PRO A 123 -22.64 15.83 -12.17
C PRO A 123 -21.39 16.55 -11.65
N ALA A 124 -21.48 17.83 -11.29
CA ALA A 124 -20.36 18.59 -10.74
C ALA A 124 -19.98 18.07 -9.32
N ASN A 125 -21.00 17.76 -8.50
CA ASN A 125 -20.80 17.11 -7.21
C ASN A 125 -20.14 15.73 -7.40
N HIS A 126 -20.61 14.94 -8.36
CA HIS A 126 -20.02 13.61 -8.64
C HIS A 126 -18.54 13.72 -8.98
N GLN A 127 -18.17 14.58 -9.91
CA GLN A 127 -16.76 14.81 -10.28
C GLN A 127 -15.92 15.23 -9.06
N LYS A 128 -16.43 16.15 -8.24
CA LYS A 128 -15.76 16.60 -7.02
C LYS A 128 -15.57 15.46 -6.01
N MET A 129 -16.58 14.61 -5.84
CA MET A 129 -16.52 13.45 -4.95
C MET A 129 -15.49 12.42 -5.41
N VAL A 130 -15.44 12.11 -6.71
CA VAL A 130 -14.44 11.20 -7.30
C VAL A 130 -13.03 11.73 -7.05
N THR A 131 -12.78 12.98 -7.42
CA THR A 131 -11.47 13.62 -7.24
C THR A 131 -11.03 13.63 -5.76
N THR A 132 -11.96 13.92 -4.86
CA THR A 132 -11.67 13.97 -3.42
C THR A 132 -11.38 12.58 -2.86
N ARG A 133 -12.10 11.54 -3.29
CA ARG A 133 -11.83 10.16 -2.88
C ARG A 133 -10.43 9.72 -3.28
N GLN A 134 -10.03 10.01 -4.52
CA GLN A 134 -8.68 9.70 -4.99
C GLN A 134 -7.62 10.47 -4.19
N ALA A 135 -7.79 11.78 -4.05
CA ALA A 135 -6.85 12.62 -3.29
C ALA A 135 -6.72 12.18 -1.81
N LYS A 136 -7.81 11.71 -1.18
CA LYS A 136 -7.74 11.15 0.18
C LYS A 136 -6.85 9.91 0.24
N ILE A 137 -6.96 9.00 -0.72
CA ILE A 137 -6.11 7.80 -0.77
C ILE A 137 -4.66 8.19 -1.04
N ASP A 138 -4.40 9.11 -1.97
CA ASP A 138 -3.04 9.55 -2.29
C ASP A 138 -2.35 10.19 -1.06
N LYS A 139 -3.10 10.97 -0.26
CA LYS A 139 -2.59 11.57 0.98
C LYS A 139 -2.23 10.55 2.07
N ILE A 140 -2.73 9.33 2.01
CA ILE A 140 -2.34 8.28 2.97
C ILE A 140 -0.85 7.95 2.86
N ALA A 141 -0.21 8.25 1.74
CA ALA A 141 1.25 8.16 1.62
C ALA A 141 2.01 8.99 2.68
N ASP A 142 1.38 10.04 3.26
CA ASP A 142 1.94 10.84 4.35
C ASP A 142 1.94 10.15 5.71
N TYR A 143 1.19 9.05 5.85
CA TYR A 143 0.91 8.36 7.10
C TYR A 143 1.45 6.92 7.13
N ILE A 144 2.12 6.49 6.08
CA ILE A 144 2.76 5.18 5.96
C ILE A 144 4.28 5.32 5.93
N PRO A 145 5.02 4.28 6.35
CA PRO A 145 6.47 4.27 6.28
C PRO A 145 7.00 4.46 4.85
N GLU A 146 8.18 5.04 4.76
CA GLU A 146 8.94 5.08 3.52
C GLU A 146 9.38 3.68 3.08
N LEU A 147 9.69 3.53 1.79
CA LEU A 147 10.25 2.32 1.23
C LEU A 147 11.69 2.17 1.69
N GLU A 148 11.97 1.11 2.43
CA GLU A 148 13.30 0.76 2.87
C GLU A 148 14.07 0.01 1.78
N VAL A 149 15.37 0.24 1.74
CA VAL A 149 16.30 -0.47 0.88
C VAL A 149 17.32 -1.19 1.77
N ILE A 150 17.50 -2.48 1.50
CA ILE A 150 18.45 -3.35 2.21
C ILE A 150 19.60 -3.67 1.27
N GLY A 151 20.82 -3.70 1.77
CA GLY A 151 22.02 -4.04 1.01
C GLY A 151 22.88 -2.82 0.66
N ASP A 152 23.60 -2.89 -0.45
CA ASP A 152 24.60 -1.90 -0.82
C ASP A 152 23.96 -0.57 -1.26
N GLU A 153 24.39 0.54 -0.66
CA GLU A 153 23.91 1.87 -1.04
C GLU A 153 24.28 2.24 -2.49
N ASP A 154 25.43 1.78 -2.97
CA ASP A 154 25.95 1.99 -4.32
C ASP A 154 25.72 0.77 -5.21
N ALA A 155 24.58 0.09 -5.05
CA ALA A 155 24.29 -1.12 -5.80
C ALA A 155 24.18 -0.87 -7.32
N ASP A 156 24.72 -1.82 -8.09
CA ASP A 156 24.58 -1.84 -9.55
C ASP A 156 23.20 -2.32 -10.00
N LEU A 157 22.50 -3.06 -9.13
CA LEU A 157 21.16 -3.58 -9.37
C LEU A 157 20.30 -3.47 -8.11
N LEU A 158 19.13 -2.87 -8.24
CA LEU A 158 18.06 -2.95 -7.24
C LEU A 158 17.10 -4.08 -7.60
N ILE A 159 16.94 -5.02 -6.68
CA ILE A 159 15.91 -6.07 -6.75
C ILE A 159 14.65 -5.55 -6.09
N VAL A 160 13.52 -5.62 -6.78
CA VAL A 160 12.21 -5.15 -6.27
C VAL A 160 11.24 -6.32 -6.19
N GLY A 161 10.59 -6.45 -5.04
CA GLY A 161 9.56 -7.46 -4.80
C GLY A 161 8.38 -6.93 -3.99
N TRP A 162 7.36 -7.77 -3.83
CA TRP A 162 6.20 -7.52 -2.99
C TRP A 162 5.54 -8.85 -2.58
N GLY A 163 4.71 -8.82 -1.52
CA GLY A 163 3.98 -9.99 -1.06
C GLY A 163 4.89 -11.16 -0.67
N GLY A 164 4.49 -12.39 -0.92
CA GLY A 164 5.20 -13.61 -0.55
C GLY A 164 6.53 -13.87 -1.27
N THR A 165 7.02 -12.93 -2.09
CA THR A 165 8.33 -13.04 -2.73
C THR A 165 9.49 -12.64 -1.83
N TYR A 166 9.23 -12.08 -0.64
CA TYR A 166 10.24 -11.48 0.24
C TYR A 166 11.43 -12.40 0.51
N GLY A 167 11.19 -13.55 1.14
CA GLY A 167 12.29 -14.43 1.58
C GLY A 167 13.19 -14.91 0.45
N HIS A 168 12.61 -15.27 -0.69
CA HIS A 168 13.37 -15.75 -1.85
C HIS A 168 14.23 -14.66 -2.49
N LEU A 169 13.73 -13.41 -2.55
CA LEU A 169 14.46 -12.28 -3.12
C LEU A 169 15.52 -11.76 -2.16
N TYR A 170 15.25 -11.78 -0.87
CA TYR A 170 16.22 -11.44 0.16
C TYR A 170 17.40 -12.40 0.15
N GLU A 171 17.14 -13.72 0.16
CA GLU A 171 18.16 -14.76 0.05
C GLU A 171 18.97 -14.66 -1.25
N ALA A 172 18.31 -14.33 -2.36
CA ALA A 172 19.01 -14.11 -3.63
C ALA A 172 19.96 -12.92 -3.57
N MET A 173 19.54 -11.81 -2.93
CA MET A 173 20.38 -10.63 -2.69
C MET A 173 21.60 -11.01 -1.85
N GLU A 174 21.41 -11.67 -0.69
CA GLU A 174 22.52 -12.09 0.19
C GLU A 174 23.51 -12.99 -0.57
N THR A 175 23.01 -14.02 -1.27
CA THR A 175 23.85 -14.92 -2.09
C THR A 175 24.65 -14.17 -3.15
N MET A 176 24.07 -13.16 -3.79
CA MET A 176 24.77 -12.34 -4.78
C MET A 176 25.84 -11.47 -4.14
N GLN A 177 25.57 -10.89 -2.96
CA GLN A 177 26.56 -10.12 -2.21
C GLN A 177 27.75 -10.99 -1.74
N GLU A 178 27.48 -12.19 -1.25
CA GLU A 178 28.53 -13.19 -0.91
C GLU A 178 29.41 -13.54 -2.12
N ASN A 179 28.84 -13.51 -3.33
CA ASN A 179 29.55 -13.69 -4.59
C ASN A 179 30.18 -12.38 -5.13
N GLY A 180 30.30 -11.35 -4.30
CA GLY A 180 30.96 -10.09 -4.62
C GLY A 180 30.19 -9.18 -5.58
N LYS A 181 28.88 -9.36 -5.74
CA LYS A 181 28.02 -8.47 -6.54
C LYS A 181 27.43 -7.37 -5.69
N LYS A 182 27.41 -6.13 -6.19
CA LYS A 182 26.80 -4.98 -5.53
C LYS A 182 25.31 -4.95 -5.86
N VAL A 183 24.50 -5.43 -4.95
CA VAL A 183 23.04 -5.51 -5.12
C VAL A 183 22.32 -4.99 -3.89
N ALA A 184 21.15 -4.42 -4.11
CA ALA A 184 20.23 -3.97 -3.08
C ALA A 184 18.83 -4.56 -3.30
N PHE A 185 18.01 -4.54 -2.27
CA PHE A 185 16.66 -5.07 -2.28
C PHE A 185 15.68 -4.08 -1.68
N ALA A 186 14.55 -3.87 -2.36
CA ALA A 186 13.42 -3.10 -1.87
C ALA A 186 12.14 -3.94 -1.95
N HIS A 187 11.41 -4.03 -0.84
CA HIS A 187 10.18 -4.81 -0.78
C HIS A 187 8.98 -3.94 -0.46
N PHE A 188 7.97 -3.98 -1.33
CA PHE A 188 6.77 -3.19 -1.16
C PHE A 188 5.74 -3.92 -0.29
N LYS A 189 5.47 -3.37 0.88
CA LYS A 189 4.32 -3.72 1.74
C LYS A 189 3.09 -2.90 1.35
N PHE A 190 3.25 -1.60 1.16
CA PHE A 190 2.18 -0.70 0.74
C PHE A 190 2.14 -0.61 -0.79
N ILE A 191 1.08 -1.15 -1.37
CA ILE A 191 0.91 -1.26 -2.82
C ILE A 191 0.15 -0.05 -3.37
N ASN A 192 -0.85 0.45 -2.63
CA ASN A 192 -1.60 1.65 -2.96
C ASN A 192 -2.10 2.36 -1.69
N PRO A 193 -1.74 3.61 -1.44
CA PRO A 193 -0.75 4.37 -2.19
C PRO A 193 0.66 3.79 -2.01
N LEU A 194 1.54 4.12 -2.94
CA LEU A 194 2.96 3.82 -2.81
C LEU A 194 3.60 4.72 -1.74
N PRO A 195 4.66 4.27 -1.05
CA PRO A 195 5.48 5.11 -0.19
C PRO A 195 5.99 6.36 -0.93
N LYS A 196 6.09 7.50 -0.24
CA LYS A 196 6.46 8.80 -0.84
C LYS A 196 7.78 8.80 -1.58
N ASN A 197 8.78 8.13 -1.04
CA ASN A 197 10.12 8.05 -1.59
C ASN A 197 10.26 7.04 -2.73
N THR A 198 9.17 6.41 -3.19
CA THR A 198 9.23 5.36 -4.23
C THR A 198 9.93 5.81 -5.50
N ALA A 199 9.59 6.99 -6.02
CA ALA A 199 10.20 7.51 -7.26
C ALA A 199 11.69 7.81 -7.07
N GLU A 200 12.07 8.36 -5.93
CA GLU A 200 13.46 8.63 -5.56
C GLU A 200 14.27 7.33 -5.49
N VAL A 201 13.80 6.35 -4.73
CA VAL A 201 14.46 5.06 -4.59
C VAL A 201 14.62 4.37 -5.94
N LEU A 202 13.56 4.29 -6.75
CA LEU A 202 13.63 3.60 -8.04
C LEU A 202 14.51 4.31 -9.07
N SER A 203 14.65 5.64 -8.97
CA SER A 203 15.49 6.42 -9.89
C SER A 203 16.98 6.46 -9.50
N LYS A 204 17.32 6.13 -8.27
CA LYS A 204 18.71 6.10 -7.77
C LYS A 204 19.56 5.03 -8.47
N TYR A 205 18.95 3.92 -8.89
CA TYR A 205 19.66 2.76 -9.42
C TYR A 205 19.59 2.70 -10.94
N LYS A 206 20.73 2.43 -11.58
CA LYS A 206 20.83 2.32 -13.04
C LYS A 206 20.08 1.10 -13.60
N LYS A 207 20.13 -0.01 -12.87
CA LYS A 207 19.44 -1.26 -13.21
C LYS A 207 18.47 -1.61 -12.08
N VAL A 208 17.22 -1.84 -12.42
CA VAL A 208 16.18 -2.29 -11.47
C VAL A 208 15.49 -3.50 -12.06
N VAL A 209 15.34 -4.57 -11.29
CA VAL A 209 14.53 -5.74 -11.67
C VAL A 209 13.33 -5.88 -10.76
N VAL A 210 12.14 -5.98 -11.34
CA VAL A 210 10.92 -6.31 -10.60
C VAL A 210 10.62 -7.79 -10.78
N ALA A 211 10.62 -8.53 -9.67
CA ALA A 211 10.43 -9.97 -9.66
C ALA A 211 9.05 -10.35 -9.11
N GLU A 212 8.22 -11.01 -9.93
CA GLU A 212 6.84 -11.29 -9.61
C GLU A 212 6.41 -12.71 -9.95
N GLN A 213 5.57 -13.31 -9.11
CA GLN A 213 4.92 -14.61 -9.39
C GLN A 213 3.62 -14.44 -10.20
N ASN A 214 3.62 -13.46 -11.08
CA ASN A 214 2.54 -13.14 -12.01
C ASN A 214 3.13 -12.60 -13.33
N ASN A 215 2.30 -12.05 -14.21
CA ASN A 215 2.73 -11.53 -15.53
C ASN A 215 3.25 -10.07 -15.49
N GLY A 216 3.78 -9.59 -14.36
CA GLY A 216 4.37 -8.27 -14.23
C GLY A 216 3.36 -7.17 -13.95
N GLN A 217 2.33 -7.47 -13.20
CA GLN A 217 1.25 -6.52 -12.86
C GLN A 217 1.76 -5.37 -12.02
N PHE A 218 2.62 -5.63 -11.05
CA PHE A 218 3.19 -4.59 -10.21
C PHE A 218 4.23 -3.74 -10.95
N ALA A 219 5.07 -4.35 -11.79
CA ALA A 219 5.96 -3.61 -12.67
C ALA A 219 5.21 -2.65 -13.60
N ASN A 220 4.06 -3.07 -14.14
CA ASN A 220 3.18 -2.21 -14.94
C ASN A 220 2.57 -1.07 -14.11
N TYR A 221 2.17 -1.37 -12.88
CA TYR A 221 1.64 -0.37 -11.96
C TYR A 221 2.69 0.68 -11.61
N LEU A 222 3.92 0.27 -11.26
CA LEU A 222 5.04 1.17 -10.99
C LEU A 222 5.36 2.05 -12.19
N ARG A 223 5.37 1.50 -13.41
CA ARG A 223 5.57 2.29 -14.64
C ARG A 223 4.49 3.36 -14.85
N GLY A 224 3.27 3.07 -14.45
CA GLY A 224 2.17 4.06 -14.51
C GLY A 224 2.26 5.15 -13.44
N LYS A 225 2.96 4.88 -12.33
CA LYS A 225 3.09 5.81 -11.19
C LYS A 225 4.39 6.59 -11.19
N VAL A 226 5.46 6.04 -11.74
CA VAL A 226 6.80 6.66 -11.77
C VAL A 226 7.18 6.95 -13.21
N PRO A 227 7.14 8.24 -13.64
CA PRO A 227 7.46 8.62 -15.00
C PRO A 227 8.86 8.18 -15.44
N GLY A 228 8.97 7.60 -16.63
CA GLY A 228 10.25 7.12 -17.16
C GLY A 228 10.79 5.82 -16.57
N PHE A 229 10.15 5.25 -15.57
CA PHE A 229 10.58 3.98 -14.98
C PHE A 229 10.35 2.80 -15.94
N ASN A 230 11.41 2.10 -16.26
CA ASN A 230 11.39 0.95 -17.17
C ASN A 230 12.28 -0.18 -16.65
N PRO A 231 11.81 -1.03 -15.71
CA PRO A 231 12.62 -2.06 -15.08
C PRO A 231 12.82 -3.27 -15.96
N TYR A 232 13.88 -4.04 -15.69
CA TYR A 232 13.92 -5.45 -16.04
C TYR A 232 12.80 -6.20 -15.32
N ARG A 233 12.34 -7.32 -15.86
CA ARG A 233 11.24 -8.10 -15.31
C ARG A 233 11.62 -9.55 -15.18
N PHE A 234 11.38 -10.09 -14.00
CA PHE A 234 11.47 -11.52 -13.77
C PHE A 234 10.09 -12.06 -13.38
N ASN A 235 9.35 -12.57 -14.35
CA ASN A 235 7.98 -13.06 -14.17
C ASN A 235 7.94 -14.58 -14.25
N ARG A 236 7.31 -15.23 -13.26
CA ARG A 236 7.10 -16.68 -13.24
C ARG A 236 5.71 -17.01 -12.72
N VAL A 237 4.92 -17.69 -13.52
CA VAL A 237 3.56 -18.12 -13.19
C VAL A 237 3.51 -19.65 -13.17
N LYS A 238 4.01 -20.25 -12.12
CA LYS A 238 4.14 -21.72 -12.02
C LYS A 238 3.41 -22.34 -10.83
N GLY A 239 2.75 -21.53 -9.99
CA GLY A 239 2.13 -22.01 -8.74
C GLY A 239 3.14 -22.57 -7.73
N GLN A 240 4.41 -22.18 -7.85
CA GLN A 240 5.51 -22.59 -6.97
C GLN A 240 6.32 -21.36 -6.58
N PRO A 241 6.93 -21.35 -5.39
CA PRO A 241 7.85 -20.29 -4.97
C PRO A 241 9.03 -20.13 -5.96
N PHE A 242 9.70 -19.00 -5.89
CA PHE A 242 10.95 -18.80 -6.61
C PHE A 242 12.04 -19.77 -6.12
N VAL A 243 12.90 -20.20 -7.05
CA VAL A 243 14.11 -20.94 -6.73
C VAL A 243 15.26 -19.95 -6.68
N VAL A 244 15.90 -19.80 -5.51
CA VAL A 244 16.96 -18.79 -5.27
C VAL A 244 18.09 -18.88 -6.28
N ALA A 245 18.60 -20.08 -6.55
CA ALA A 245 19.68 -20.27 -7.54
C ALA A 245 19.32 -19.73 -8.95
N ARG A 246 18.04 -19.83 -9.34
CA ARG A 246 17.57 -19.27 -10.62
C ARG A 246 17.44 -17.76 -10.59
N LEU A 247 17.07 -17.18 -9.44
CA LEU A 247 17.07 -15.72 -9.26
C LEU A 247 18.49 -15.18 -9.40
N VAL A 248 19.46 -15.80 -8.70
CA VAL A 248 20.88 -15.41 -8.74
C VAL A 248 21.42 -15.51 -10.18
N GLU A 249 21.15 -16.60 -10.90
CA GLU A 249 21.56 -16.77 -12.30
C GLU A 249 21.00 -15.66 -13.19
N GLU A 250 19.69 -15.41 -13.14
CA GLU A 250 19.02 -14.44 -14.01
C GLU A 250 19.40 -12.99 -13.66
N PHE A 251 19.55 -12.68 -12.37
CA PHE A 251 19.94 -11.34 -11.95
C PHE A 251 21.41 -11.05 -12.25
N THR A 252 22.27 -12.07 -12.21
CA THR A 252 23.68 -11.93 -12.65
C THR A 252 23.75 -11.56 -14.14
N LYS A 253 22.93 -12.17 -15.00
CA LYS A 253 22.85 -11.80 -16.42
C LYS A 253 22.42 -10.35 -16.67
N ILE A 254 21.61 -9.80 -15.77
CA ILE A 254 21.22 -8.38 -15.84
C ILE A 254 22.41 -7.47 -15.49
N LEU A 255 23.32 -7.91 -14.62
CA LEU A 255 24.52 -7.15 -14.25
C LEU A 255 25.57 -7.11 -15.36
N GLU A 256 25.66 -8.17 -16.13
CA GLU A 256 26.50 -8.27 -17.35
C GLU A 256 25.95 -7.37 -18.47
#